data_0967d68783b354eff99b249c1538782e
#
_entry.id   0967d68783b354eff99b249c1538782e
#
_cell.length_a   1.000
_cell.length_b   1.000
_cell.length_c   1.000
_cell.angle_alpha   90.00
_cell.angle_beta   90.00
_cell.angle_gamma   90.00
#
_symmetry.space_group_name_H-M   'P 1'
#
loop_
_entity.id
_entity.type
_entity.pdbx_description
1 polymer ?
#
loop_
_entity_poly.entity_id
_entity_poly.type
_entity_poly.pdbx_seq_one_letter_code
_entity_poly.pdbx_strand_id
1 'polypeptide(L)'
;MLFRSVFRGYEGDEQLLGRVRPGDAAPITLLAQEIARLEPQHVYFPLGIGSHVDHQLARKVGAALLAEPRRWEMPGPDWASRISFYEDFPYAWWNEFDPSAGLPAEYRAELPAEISLSPEIADISAVIETKIQGIKLYESQVPHLFGSDQKMADAVRGHGARVALSAGASGAAERYWSAVRRS
;
A
#
# COMPACT_ATOMS: atom_id res chain seq x y z
N MET A 1 19.74 -5.67 -3.86
CA MET A 1 18.73 -6.14 -2.89
C MET A 1 18.69 -5.27 -1.62
N LEU A 2 18.72 -3.95 -1.80
CA LEU A 2 18.80 -2.95 -0.73
C LEU A 2 17.43 -2.58 -0.13
N PHE A 3 16.34 -3.14 -0.67
CA PHE A 3 14.98 -2.72 -0.29
C PHE A 3 14.42 -3.48 0.92
N ARG A 4 14.94 -4.66 1.24
CA ARG A 4 14.49 -5.41 2.41
C ARG A 4 15.02 -4.77 3.70
N SER A 5 14.12 -4.62 4.68
CA SER A 5 14.42 -4.06 5.99
C SER A 5 15.62 -4.73 6.68
N VAL A 6 15.76 -6.05 6.56
CA VAL A 6 16.89 -6.80 7.13
C VAL A 6 18.26 -6.34 6.58
N PHE A 7 18.34 -5.96 5.30
CA PHE A 7 19.58 -5.43 4.70
C PHE A 7 19.87 -3.98 5.08
N ARG A 8 18.89 -3.29 5.66
CA ARG A 8 19.01 -1.92 6.18
C ARG A 8 19.22 -1.90 7.71
N GLY A 9 19.46 -3.08 8.32
CA GLY A 9 19.78 -3.23 9.74
C GLY A 9 18.58 -3.04 10.67
N TYR A 10 17.36 -3.28 10.19
CA TYR A 10 16.19 -3.38 11.08
C TYR A 10 16.12 -4.77 11.69
N GLU A 11 16.02 -4.82 13.00
CA GLU A 11 15.99 -6.05 13.80
C GLU A 11 14.78 -6.02 14.72
N GLY A 12 14.00 -7.11 14.70
CA GLY A 12 12.82 -7.28 15.54
C GLY A 12 11.61 -6.38 15.17
N ASP A 13 10.48 -6.76 15.71
CA ASP A 13 9.18 -6.16 15.35
C ASP A 13 9.07 -4.68 15.71
N GLU A 14 9.65 -4.27 16.84
CA GLU A 14 9.63 -2.87 17.30
C GLU A 14 10.29 -1.92 16.28
N GLN A 15 11.39 -2.35 15.67
CA GLN A 15 12.06 -1.57 14.64
C GLN A 15 11.35 -1.68 13.28
N LEU A 16 10.87 -2.88 12.94
CA LEU A 16 10.17 -3.14 11.67
C LEU A 16 8.83 -2.41 11.58
N LEU A 17 8.12 -2.26 12.71
CA LEU A 17 6.85 -1.53 12.80
C LEU A 17 7.03 -0.10 13.34
N GLY A 18 8.24 0.41 13.28
CA GLY A 18 8.62 1.74 13.76
C GLY A 18 8.68 2.80 12.65
N ARG A 19 9.72 3.62 12.70
CA ARG A 19 9.93 4.70 11.72
C ARG A 19 11.04 4.36 10.75
N VAL A 20 10.85 4.75 9.48
CA VAL A 20 11.91 4.73 8.46
C VAL A 20 13.08 5.60 8.92
N ARG A 21 14.30 5.08 8.84
CA ARG A 21 15.51 5.78 9.25
C ARG A 21 15.91 6.83 8.23
N PRO A 22 16.58 7.93 8.65
CA PRO A 22 17.05 8.95 7.71
C PRO A 22 17.97 8.42 6.60
N GLY A 23 18.74 7.33 6.88
CA GLY A 23 19.61 6.68 5.90
C GLY A 23 18.88 5.92 4.78
N ASP A 24 17.57 5.76 4.87
CA ASP A 24 16.76 5.04 3.87
C ASP A 24 16.34 5.91 2.66
N ALA A 25 16.89 7.10 2.51
CA ALA A 25 16.59 7.98 1.37
C ALA A 25 17.10 7.41 0.02
N ALA A 26 18.26 6.75 0.02
CA ALA A 26 18.85 6.19 -1.20
C ALA A 26 17.95 5.12 -1.87
N PRO A 27 17.38 4.14 -1.15
CA PRO A 27 16.39 3.22 -1.71
C PRO A 27 15.18 3.89 -2.36
N ILE A 28 14.69 5.00 -1.82
CA ILE A 28 13.55 5.75 -2.40
C ILE A 28 13.91 6.25 -3.80
N THR A 29 15.07 6.91 -3.93
CA THR A 29 15.55 7.46 -5.21
C THR A 29 15.76 6.35 -6.25
N LEU A 30 16.45 5.27 -5.88
CA LEU A 30 16.72 4.15 -6.78
C LEU A 30 15.45 3.48 -7.29
N LEU A 31 14.47 3.28 -6.40
CA LEU A 31 13.21 2.65 -6.79
C LEU A 31 12.36 3.58 -7.67
N ALA A 32 12.33 4.88 -7.38
CA ALA A 32 11.65 5.86 -8.22
C ALA A 32 12.25 5.92 -9.63
N GLN A 33 13.58 5.90 -9.75
CA GLN A 33 14.28 5.86 -11.05
C GLN A 33 13.94 4.59 -11.83
N GLU A 34 13.90 3.44 -11.18
CA GLU A 34 13.59 2.18 -11.84
C GLU A 34 12.13 2.12 -12.31
N ILE A 35 11.19 2.62 -11.50
CA ILE A 35 9.78 2.72 -11.91
C ILE A 35 9.64 3.65 -13.12
N ALA A 36 10.31 4.81 -13.09
CA ALA A 36 10.28 5.75 -14.20
C ALA A 36 10.83 5.12 -15.50
N ARG A 37 11.94 4.39 -15.40
CA ARG A 37 12.56 3.68 -16.53
C ARG A 37 11.65 2.61 -17.15
N LEU A 38 10.81 1.96 -16.34
CA LEU A 38 9.88 0.93 -16.80
C LEU A 38 8.63 1.50 -17.49
N GLU A 39 8.36 2.80 -17.34
CA GLU A 39 7.21 3.50 -17.90
C GLU A 39 5.86 2.73 -17.69
N PRO A 40 5.54 2.28 -16.47
CA PRO A 40 4.35 1.48 -16.25
C PRO A 40 3.08 2.27 -16.55
N GLN A 41 2.04 1.59 -17.00
CA GLN A 41 0.72 2.20 -17.21
C GLN A 41 0.07 2.58 -15.87
N HIS A 42 0.32 1.80 -14.83
CA HIS A 42 -0.18 2.06 -13.47
C HIS A 42 0.78 1.47 -12.43
N VAL A 43 0.89 2.14 -11.28
CA VAL A 43 1.70 1.69 -10.14
C VAL A 43 0.87 1.71 -8.87
N TYR A 44 0.89 0.60 -8.15
CA TYR A 44 0.25 0.48 -6.85
C TYR A 44 1.30 0.43 -5.75
N PHE A 45 1.16 1.31 -4.77
CA PHE A 45 1.99 1.36 -3.56
C PHE A 45 1.17 0.96 -2.34
N PRO A 46 1.79 0.40 -1.29
CA PRO A 46 1.12 0.23 -0.01
C PRO A 46 0.84 1.60 0.62
N LEU A 47 -0.29 1.74 1.29
CA LEU A 47 -0.62 2.95 2.05
C LEU A 47 0.25 3.09 3.31
N GLY A 48 0.84 1.99 3.79
CA GLY A 48 1.72 1.94 4.97
C GLY A 48 0.96 1.80 6.28
N ILE A 49 -0.25 1.26 6.25
CA ILE A 49 -1.03 0.93 7.44
C ILE A 49 -0.25 -0.12 8.26
N GLY A 50 -0.21 0.04 9.60
CA GLY A 50 0.55 -0.83 10.49
C GLY A 50 2.04 -0.49 10.59
N SER A 51 2.47 0.58 9.93
CA SER A 51 3.80 1.19 10.08
C SER A 51 5.00 0.29 9.74
N HIS A 52 4.82 -0.79 8.96
CA HIS A 52 5.97 -1.58 8.51
C HIS A 52 6.91 -0.71 7.66
N VAL A 53 8.20 -0.68 8.00
CA VAL A 53 9.17 0.24 7.39
C VAL A 53 9.34 0.06 5.89
N ASP A 54 9.19 -1.16 5.36
CA ASP A 54 9.24 -1.40 3.91
C ASP A 54 8.01 -0.82 3.21
N HIS A 55 6.83 -0.88 3.84
CA HIS A 55 5.60 -0.27 3.32
C HIS A 55 5.66 1.26 3.37
N GLN A 56 6.16 1.82 4.48
CA GLN A 56 6.37 3.27 4.56
C GLN A 56 7.35 3.75 3.49
N LEU A 57 8.44 3.00 3.24
CA LEU A 57 9.41 3.33 2.22
C LEU A 57 8.79 3.28 0.81
N ALA A 58 8.03 2.23 0.51
CA ALA A 58 7.32 2.12 -0.77
C ALA A 58 6.30 3.25 -0.97
N ARG A 59 5.54 3.63 0.08
CA ARG A 59 4.66 4.82 0.05
C ARG A 59 5.43 6.10 -0.27
N LYS A 60 6.60 6.30 0.35
CA LYS A 60 7.46 7.46 0.10
C LYS A 60 7.97 7.52 -1.34
N VAL A 61 8.18 6.38 -1.98
CA VAL A 61 8.48 6.33 -3.42
C VAL A 61 7.31 6.89 -4.23
N GLY A 62 6.09 6.45 -3.96
CA GLY A 62 4.89 6.98 -4.60
C GLY A 62 4.74 8.49 -4.40
N ALA A 63 4.94 8.96 -3.16
CA ALA A 63 4.90 10.39 -2.86
C ALA A 63 6.00 11.18 -3.59
N ALA A 64 7.22 10.65 -3.71
CA ALA A 64 8.31 11.28 -4.44
C ALA A 64 8.03 11.37 -5.95
N LEU A 65 7.45 10.33 -6.55
CA LEU A 65 7.00 10.37 -7.94
C LEU A 65 5.92 11.44 -8.16
N LEU A 66 4.99 11.56 -7.20
CA LEU A 66 3.94 12.59 -7.22
C LEU A 66 4.48 14.02 -7.04
N ALA A 67 5.54 14.20 -6.24
CA ALA A 67 6.10 15.52 -5.96
C ALA A 67 6.95 16.08 -7.12
N GLU A 68 7.70 15.24 -7.80
CA GLU A 68 8.69 15.66 -8.79
C GLU A 68 8.54 14.92 -10.14
N PRO A 69 7.36 14.97 -10.81
CA PRO A 69 7.11 14.17 -12.01
C PRO A 69 8.07 14.45 -13.15
N ARG A 70 8.55 15.71 -13.28
CA ARG A 70 9.54 16.09 -14.29
C ARG A 70 10.92 15.47 -14.04
N ARG A 71 11.30 15.34 -12.77
CA ARG A 71 12.57 14.69 -12.38
C ARG A 71 12.59 13.22 -12.78
N TRP A 72 11.44 12.58 -12.73
CA TRP A 72 11.29 11.16 -13.03
C TRP A 72 10.84 10.90 -14.47
N GLU A 73 10.81 11.96 -15.31
CA GLU A 73 10.40 11.85 -16.72
C GLU A 73 9.06 11.14 -16.92
N MET A 74 8.14 11.28 -15.95
CA MET A 74 6.82 10.66 -15.99
C MET A 74 6.01 11.25 -17.16
N PRO A 75 5.62 10.45 -18.16
CA PRO A 75 5.02 10.96 -19.38
C PRO A 75 3.58 11.43 -19.19
N GLY A 76 3.25 12.57 -19.79
CA GLY A 76 1.89 13.09 -19.98
C GLY A 76 1.34 13.91 -18.82
N PRO A 77 0.22 14.61 -19.05
CA PRO A 77 -0.41 15.49 -18.05
C PRO A 77 -1.08 14.71 -16.90
N ASP A 78 -1.50 13.47 -17.15
CA ASP A 78 -2.29 12.65 -16.23
C ASP A 78 -1.44 11.62 -15.45
N TRP A 79 -0.14 11.88 -15.31
CA TRP A 79 0.77 10.98 -14.62
C TRP A 79 0.32 10.65 -13.18
N ALA A 80 -0.33 11.57 -12.48
CA ALA A 80 -0.82 11.36 -11.13
C ALA A 80 -1.87 10.24 -11.06
N SER A 81 -2.78 10.16 -12.03
CA SER A 81 -3.82 9.13 -12.08
C SER A 81 -3.29 7.71 -12.29
N ARG A 82 -2.01 7.56 -12.62
CA ARG A 82 -1.33 6.26 -12.72
C ARG A 82 -0.79 5.75 -11.40
N ILE A 83 -0.94 6.52 -10.32
CA ILE A 83 -0.43 6.16 -9.00
C ILE A 83 -1.60 5.96 -8.05
N SER A 84 -1.68 4.78 -7.46
CA SER A 84 -2.64 4.44 -6.43
C SER A 84 -1.96 3.81 -5.23
N PHE A 85 -2.63 3.89 -4.08
CA PHE A 85 -2.17 3.32 -2.82
C PHE A 85 -3.21 2.31 -2.33
N TYR A 86 -2.81 1.09 -2.04
CA TYR A 86 -3.71 0.04 -1.53
C TYR A 86 -3.66 -0.03 0.00
N GLU A 87 -4.76 -0.47 0.60
CA GLU A 87 -4.82 -0.75 2.03
C GLU A 87 -4.07 -2.03 2.34
N ASP A 88 -3.08 -1.92 3.23
CA ASP A 88 -2.12 -3.00 3.52
C ASP A 88 -2.80 -4.12 4.32
N PHE A 89 -3.20 -5.19 3.68
CA PHE A 89 -3.58 -6.42 4.37
C PHE A 89 -2.31 -7.19 4.80
N PRO A 90 -2.21 -7.72 6.04
CA PRO A 90 -3.28 -7.82 7.04
C PRO A 90 -3.41 -6.62 8.00
N TYR A 91 -2.56 -5.62 7.93
CA TYR A 91 -2.52 -4.52 8.89
C TYR A 91 -3.83 -3.71 8.92
N ALA A 92 -4.44 -3.47 7.75
CA ALA A 92 -5.73 -2.78 7.69
C ALA A 92 -6.86 -3.57 8.37
N TRP A 93 -6.76 -4.90 8.38
CA TRP A 93 -7.68 -5.77 9.10
C TRP A 93 -7.43 -5.73 10.62
N TRP A 94 -6.18 -5.92 11.04
CA TRP A 94 -5.82 -5.98 12.46
C TRP A 94 -5.99 -4.64 13.18
N ASN A 95 -5.70 -3.54 12.51
CA ASN A 95 -5.85 -2.20 13.08
C ASN A 95 -7.25 -1.63 12.90
N GLU A 96 -8.19 -2.42 12.41
CA GLU A 96 -9.58 -1.98 12.16
C GLU A 96 -9.64 -0.65 11.41
N PHE A 97 -8.75 -0.52 10.39
CA PHE A 97 -8.61 0.73 9.65
C PHE A 97 -9.94 1.20 9.10
N ASP A 98 -10.38 2.38 9.56
CA ASP A 98 -11.61 3.03 9.13
C ASP A 98 -11.30 4.33 8.37
N PRO A 99 -11.50 4.34 7.05
CA PRO A 99 -11.26 5.53 6.24
C PRO A 99 -12.35 6.60 6.37
N SER A 100 -13.45 6.38 7.07
CA SER A 100 -14.51 7.37 7.26
C SER A 100 -14.01 8.60 8.02
N ALA A 101 -13.02 8.43 8.91
CA ALA A 101 -12.29 9.49 9.56
C ALA A 101 -11.27 10.21 8.64
N GLY A 102 -11.14 9.76 7.39
CA GLY A 102 -10.13 10.21 6.43
C GLY A 102 -8.77 9.51 6.63
N LEU A 103 -7.85 9.81 5.71
CA LEU A 103 -6.49 9.30 5.83
C LEU A 103 -5.74 9.98 6.98
N PRO A 104 -4.85 9.25 7.69
CA PRO A 104 -3.99 9.82 8.72
C PRO A 104 -3.24 11.08 8.23
N ALA A 105 -3.05 12.03 9.13
CA ALA A 105 -2.43 13.31 8.78
C ALA A 105 -1.01 13.14 8.22
N GLU A 106 -0.25 12.18 8.74
CA GLU A 106 1.10 11.86 8.28
C GLU A 106 1.14 11.37 6.83
N TYR A 107 0.11 10.65 6.34
CA TYR A 107 0.03 10.22 4.94
C TYR A 107 -0.22 11.40 4.02
N ARG A 108 -1.08 12.31 4.46
CA ARG A 108 -1.36 13.55 3.70
C ARG A 108 -0.17 14.51 3.67
N ALA A 109 0.60 14.57 4.76
CA ALA A 109 1.77 15.44 4.86
C ALA A 109 2.93 15.04 3.92
N GLU A 110 2.97 13.78 3.47
CA GLU A 110 3.97 13.32 2.51
C GLU A 110 3.59 13.63 1.05
N LEU A 111 2.34 13.98 0.79
CA LEU A 111 1.86 14.28 -0.56
C LEU A 111 2.03 15.78 -0.89
N PRO A 112 2.27 16.12 -2.16
CA PRO A 112 2.21 17.51 -2.62
C PRO A 112 0.85 18.15 -2.31
N ALA A 113 0.84 19.44 -2.04
CA ALA A 113 -0.39 20.16 -1.66
C ALA A 113 -1.49 20.10 -2.74
N GLU A 114 -1.07 20.02 -4.01
CA GLU A 114 -1.96 19.89 -5.18
C GLU A 114 -2.48 18.46 -5.41
N ILE A 115 -2.03 17.49 -4.63
CA ILE A 115 -2.49 16.11 -4.74
C ILE A 115 -3.43 15.76 -3.59
N SER A 116 -4.51 15.08 -3.93
CA SER A 116 -5.38 14.39 -2.98
C SER A 116 -5.48 12.90 -3.34
N LEU A 117 -5.89 12.09 -2.39
CA LEU A 117 -6.19 10.68 -2.64
C LEU A 117 -7.71 10.49 -2.59
N SER A 118 -8.25 9.87 -3.64
CA SER A 118 -9.67 9.53 -3.76
C SER A 118 -9.84 8.01 -3.59
N PRO A 119 -10.74 7.54 -2.72
CA PRO A 119 -10.96 6.10 -2.56
C PRO A 119 -11.67 5.51 -3.77
N GLU A 120 -11.21 4.36 -4.20
CA GLU A 120 -11.84 3.53 -5.22
C GLU A 120 -12.06 2.13 -4.66
N ILE A 121 -13.17 1.51 -5.04
CA ILE A 121 -13.60 0.20 -4.58
C ILE A 121 -13.57 -0.78 -5.76
N ALA A 122 -12.83 -1.87 -5.60
CA ALA A 122 -12.84 -2.99 -6.52
C ALA A 122 -13.64 -4.15 -5.93
N ASP A 123 -14.68 -4.59 -6.62
CA ASP A 123 -15.36 -5.85 -6.31
C ASP A 123 -14.42 -7.02 -6.62
N ILE A 124 -14.08 -7.80 -5.59
CA ILE A 124 -13.24 -8.99 -5.70
C ILE A 124 -14.02 -10.28 -5.40
N SER A 125 -15.35 -10.21 -5.32
CA SER A 125 -16.19 -11.37 -4.95
C SER A 125 -15.92 -12.60 -5.80
N ALA A 126 -15.70 -12.41 -7.11
CA ALA A 126 -15.42 -13.51 -8.03
C ALA A 126 -14.00 -14.11 -7.90
N VAL A 127 -13.05 -13.38 -7.29
CA VAL A 127 -11.63 -13.76 -7.24
C VAL A 127 -11.07 -13.89 -5.82
N ILE A 128 -11.88 -13.71 -4.80
CA ILE A 128 -11.41 -13.75 -3.40
C ILE A 128 -10.78 -15.12 -3.04
N GLU A 129 -11.32 -16.21 -3.56
CA GLU A 129 -10.72 -17.54 -3.33
C GLU A 129 -9.37 -17.68 -4.02
N THR A 130 -9.19 -17.11 -5.22
CA THR A 130 -7.89 -17.05 -5.90
C THR A 130 -6.88 -16.24 -5.09
N LYS A 131 -7.31 -15.11 -4.49
CA LYS A 131 -6.46 -14.32 -3.58
C LYS A 131 -6.03 -15.16 -2.38
N ILE A 132 -6.95 -15.88 -1.73
CA ILE A 132 -6.65 -16.76 -0.60
C ILE A 132 -5.63 -17.83 -1.01
N GLN A 133 -5.79 -18.48 -2.17
CA GLN A 133 -4.81 -19.47 -2.64
C GLN A 133 -3.45 -18.81 -2.91
N GLY A 134 -3.40 -17.61 -3.46
CA GLY A 134 -2.16 -16.86 -3.66
C GLY A 134 -1.43 -16.55 -2.34
N ILE A 135 -2.17 -16.16 -1.29
CA ILE A 135 -1.58 -15.89 0.04
C ILE A 135 -1.02 -17.17 0.67
N LYS A 136 -1.67 -18.32 0.49
CA LYS A 136 -1.16 -19.62 0.99
C LYS A 136 0.22 -19.99 0.48
N LEU A 137 0.64 -19.48 -0.67
CA LEU A 137 2.00 -19.70 -1.19
C LEU A 137 3.11 -19.10 -0.31
N TYR A 138 2.75 -18.19 0.60
CA TYR A 138 3.68 -17.65 1.61
C TYR A 138 3.73 -18.56 2.84
N GLU A 139 4.13 -19.83 2.63
CA GLU A 139 4.10 -20.90 3.62
C GLU A 139 4.82 -20.58 4.94
N SER A 140 5.89 -19.80 4.88
CA SER A 140 6.62 -19.36 6.08
C SER A 140 5.93 -18.21 6.83
N GLN A 141 5.09 -17.41 6.16
CA GLN A 141 4.48 -16.22 6.74
C GLN A 141 3.08 -16.49 7.30
N VAL A 142 2.28 -17.31 6.61
CA VAL A 142 0.89 -17.58 7.02
C VAL A 142 0.81 -18.17 8.43
N PRO A 143 1.59 -19.19 8.83
CA PRO A 143 1.56 -19.69 10.21
C PRO A 143 2.02 -18.63 11.23
N HIS A 144 3.02 -17.83 10.87
CA HIS A 144 3.56 -16.80 11.76
C HIS A 144 2.56 -15.66 12.00
N LEU A 145 1.92 -15.18 10.94
CA LEU A 145 1.02 -14.02 10.99
C LEU A 145 -0.41 -14.39 11.44
N PHE A 146 -0.91 -15.55 11.05
CA PHE A 146 -2.32 -15.94 11.27
C PHE A 146 -2.50 -17.19 12.14
N GLY A 147 -1.42 -17.96 12.34
CA GLY A 147 -1.46 -19.22 13.08
C GLY A 147 -1.97 -20.41 12.25
N SER A 148 -2.80 -20.20 11.22
CA SER A 148 -3.27 -21.22 10.31
C SER A 148 -3.83 -20.66 9.00
N ASP A 149 -3.89 -21.50 7.97
CA ASP A 149 -4.53 -21.18 6.68
C ASP A 149 -5.99 -20.78 6.84
N GLN A 150 -6.72 -21.48 7.73
CA GLN A 150 -8.14 -21.17 7.95
C GLN A 150 -8.32 -19.78 8.52
N LYS A 151 -7.55 -19.41 9.56
CA LYS A 151 -7.62 -18.06 10.15
C LYS A 151 -7.22 -16.97 9.15
N MET A 152 -6.23 -17.24 8.30
CA MET A 152 -5.85 -16.34 7.23
C MET A 152 -7.01 -16.17 6.23
N ALA A 153 -7.63 -17.26 5.78
CA ALA A 153 -8.75 -17.21 4.85
C ALA A 153 -9.95 -16.45 5.43
N ASP A 154 -10.26 -16.68 6.71
CA ASP A 154 -11.33 -15.97 7.42
C ASP A 154 -11.03 -14.47 7.54
N ALA A 155 -9.78 -14.09 7.82
CA ALA A 155 -9.34 -12.70 7.85
C ALA A 155 -9.47 -12.02 6.47
N VAL A 156 -9.08 -12.70 5.39
CA VAL A 156 -9.22 -12.18 4.01
C VAL A 156 -10.69 -11.94 3.67
N ARG A 157 -11.56 -12.92 3.92
CA ARG A 157 -13.02 -12.78 3.67
C ARG A 157 -13.64 -11.70 4.54
N GLY A 158 -13.29 -11.67 5.83
CA GLY A 158 -13.78 -10.66 6.78
C GLY A 158 -13.37 -9.24 6.37
N HIS A 159 -12.12 -9.04 5.95
CA HIS A 159 -11.65 -7.76 5.44
C HIS A 159 -12.39 -7.35 4.17
N GLY A 160 -12.50 -8.24 3.18
CA GLY A 160 -13.22 -7.97 1.93
C GLY A 160 -14.69 -7.62 2.16
N ALA A 161 -15.38 -8.35 3.05
CA ALA A 161 -16.75 -8.07 3.41
C ALA A 161 -16.91 -6.71 4.12
N ARG A 162 -15.99 -6.36 5.03
CA ARG A 162 -15.97 -5.07 5.72
C ARG A 162 -15.80 -3.91 4.74
N VAL A 163 -14.87 -4.04 3.78
CA VAL A 163 -14.66 -3.02 2.74
C VAL A 163 -15.90 -2.87 1.87
N ALA A 164 -16.50 -3.96 1.39
CA ALA A 164 -17.73 -3.93 0.60
C ALA A 164 -18.86 -3.23 1.37
N LEU A 165 -19.10 -3.62 2.62
CA LEU A 165 -20.13 -3.02 3.48
C LEU A 165 -19.93 -1.51 3.67
N SER A 166 -18.69 -1.06 3.89
CA SER A 166 -18.37 0.37 4.05
C SER A 166 -18.65 1.19 2.78
N ALA A 167 -18.72 0.53 1.63
CA ALA A 167 -19.09 1.13 0.34
C ALA A 167 -20.58 0.95 0.00
N GLY A 168 -21.39 0.42 0.92
CA GLY A 168 -22.82 0.14 0.69
C GLY A 168 -23.07 -1.05 -0.24
N ALA A 169 -22.07 -1.93 -0.43
CA ALA A 169 -22.16 -3.11 -1.28
C ALA A 169 -22.18 -4.40 -0.45
N SER A 170 -22.55 -5.50 -1.09
CA SER A 170 -22.45 -6.87 -0.55
C SER A 170 -21.28 -7.60 -1.24
N GLY A 171 -20.90 -8.76 -0.68
CA GLY A 171 -19.81 -9.57 -1.23
C GLY A 171 -18.46 -9.20 -0.64
N ALA A 172 -17.42 -9.15 -1.46
CA ALA A 172 -16.07 -8.83 -1.05
C ALA A 172 -15.45 -7.76 -1.94
N ALA A 173 -14.78 -6.78 -1.34
CA ALA A 173 -14.14 -5.70 -2.07
C ALA A 173 -12.75 -5.39 -1.50
N GLU A 174 -11.94 -4.72 -2.30
CA GLU A 174 -10.70 -4.05 -1.88
C GLU A 174 -10.84 -2.55 -2.11
N ARG A 175 -10.13 -1.77 -1.30
CA ARG A 175 -10.05 -0.32 -1.48
C ARG A 175 -8.64 0.08 -1.81
N TYR A 176 -8.52 0.97 -2.79
CA TYR A 176 -7.30 1.72 -3.05
C TYR A 176 -7.62 3.19 -3.22
N TRP A 177 -6.59 3.98 -3.23
CA TRP A 177 -6.64 5.44 -3.15
C TRP A 177 -5.88 5.99 -4.35
N SER A 178 -6.61 6.44 -5.36
CA SER A 178 -6.01 7.01 -6.56
C SER A 178 -5.58 8.45 -6.33
N ALA A 179 -4.39 8.79 -6.81
CA ALA A 179 -3.90 10.16 -6.73
C ALA A 179 -4.64 11.05 -7.75
N VAL A 180 -5.17 12.17 -7.26
CA VAL A 180 -5.94 13.13 -8.04
C VAL A 180 -5.37 14.52 -7.85
N ARG A 181 -5.17 15.26 -8.93
CA ARG A 181 -4.77 16.67 -8.86
C ARG A 181 -5.97 17.51 -8.44
N ARG A 182 -5.76 18.34 -7.42
CA ARG A 182 -6.73 19.37 -7.05
C ARG A 182 -6.73 20.46 -8.12
N SER A 183 -7.90 20.83 -8.59
CA SER A 183 -8.12 21.94 -9.50
C SER A 183 -7.90 23.28 -8.80
#